data_a75cac406c0802601fda51e8eae64ff5
#
_entry.id   a75cac406c0802601fda51e8eae64ff5
#
_cell.length_a   1.000
_cell.length_b   1.000
_cell.length_c   1.000
_cell.angle_alpha   90.00
_cell.angle_beta   90.00
_cell.angle_gamma   90.00
#
_symmetry.space_group_name_H-M   'P 1'
#
loop_
_entity.id
_entity.type
_entity.pdbx_description
1 polymer ?
#
loop_
_entity_poly.entity_id
_entity_poly.type
_entity_poly.pdbx_seq_one_letter_code
_entity_poly.pdbx_strand_id
1 'polypeptide(L)'
;MSVIDELVNANRTYAERFDHGHLPMPPARHVAIVTCMDARIVPSRQLGLEEGDAHVIRNAGGRAKDALRSLVISQRLLGTNEVAVIHHTDCGMLTFDNGKLRGIVAEQLGRNAASKAAAIDFLPFSDVVQSVRDDVAELRASPLIPDEFPIRGFVYDVATGKLTEVDAGADR
;
A
#
# COMPACT_ATOMS: atom_id res chain seq x y z
N MET A 1 29.18 -3.15 -11.31
CA MET A 1 28.36 -3.68 -10.21
C MET A 1 26.97 -3.12 -10.42
N SER A 2 25.93 -3.94 -10.41
CA SER A 2 24.57 -3.45 -10.54
C SER A 2 24.05 -2.96 -9.19
N VAL A 3 22.98 -2.13 -9.19
CA VAL A 3 22.31 -1.73 -7.94
C VAL A 3 21.85 -2.96 -7.14
N ILE A 4 21.43 -4.02 -7.83
CA ILE A 4 21.03 -5.28 -7.18
C ILE A 4 22.22 -5.90 -6.44
N ASP A 5 23.43 -5.89 -7.00
CA ASP A 5 24.62 -6.39 -6.33
C ASP A 5 24.95 -5.58 -5.06
N GLU A 6 24.74 -4.26 -5.10
CA GLU A 6 24.90 -3.39 -3.93
C GLU A 6 23.90 -3.74 -2.82
N LEU A 7 22.63 -3.98 -3.17
CA LEU A 7 21.60 -4.41 -2.20
C LEU A 7 21.92 -5.77 -1.57
N VAL A 8 22.41 -6.72 -2.37
CA VAL A 8 22.83 -8.04 -1.84
C VAL A 8 24.02 -7.91 -0.89
N ASN A 9 24.99 -7.05 -1.20
CA ASN A 9 26.13 -6.82 -0.31
C ASN A 9 25.70 -6.12 1.00
N ALA A 10 24.80 -5.15 0.94
CA ALA A 10 24.23 -4.51 2.13
C ALA A 10 23.49 -5.52 3.03
N ASN A 11 22.72 -6.46 2.41
CA ASN A 11 22.04 -7.51 3.16
C ASN A 11 23.02 -8.46 3.87
N ARG A 12 24.17 -8.79 3.31
CA ARG A 12 25.19 -9.61 4.00
C ARG A 12 25.61 -8.98 5.31
N THR A 13 25.88 -7.67 5.32
CA THR A 13 26.24 -6.93 6.53
C THR A 13 25.08 -6.87 7.54
N TYR A 14 23.85 -6.72 7.07
CA TYR A 14 22.66 -6.77 7.92
C TYR A 14 22.50 -8.14 8.59
N ALA A 15 22.66 -9.24 7.82
CA ALA A 15 22.51 -10.60 8.31
C ALA A 15 23.54 -10.98 9.41
N GLU A 16 24.73 -10.38 9.40
CA GLU A 16 25.76 -10.60 10.44
C GLU A 16 25.32 -10.12 11.83
N ARG A 17 24.33 -9.22 11.91
CA ARG A 17 23.85 -8.59 13.15
C ARG A 17 22.37 -8.89 13.41
N PHE A 18 21.76 -9.74 12.58
CA PHE A 18 20.33 -10.06 12.67
C PHE A 18 20.04 -10.95 13.87
N ASP A 19 19.18 -10.48 14.76
CA ASP A 19 18.79 -11.18 15.99
C ASP A 19 17.28 -11.36 16.14
N HIS A 20 16.48 -10.95 15.14
CA HIS A 20 15.01 -10.99 15.16
C HIS A 20 14.41 -12.30 14.62
N GLY A 21 15.21 -13.35 14.40
CA GLY A 21 14.74 -14.64 13.90
C GLY A 21 13.74 -15.39 14.79
N HIS A 22 13.54 -14.92 16.03
CA HIS A 22 12.58 -15.45 17.00
C HIS A 22 11.18 -14.85 16.91
N LEU A 23 10.99 -13.78 16.09
CA LEU A 23 9.70 -13.11 15.98
C LEU A 23 8.63 -14.06 15.40
N PRO A 24 7.40 -14.02 15.97
CA PRO A 24 6.31 -14.83 15.47
C PRO A 24 5.83 -14.35 14.10
N MET A 25 5.21 -15.26 13.31
CA MET A 25 4.65 -14.92 12.01
C MET A 25 3.48 -13.93 12.09
N PRO A 26 2.51 -14.04 13.03
CA PRO A 26 1.47 -13.03 13.19
C PRO A 26 2.05 -11.72 13.70
N PRO A 27 1.61 -10.55 13.15
CA PRO A 27 2.10 -9.25 13.58
C PRO A 27 1.63 -8.91 15.00
N ALA A 28 2.55 -8.43 15.83
CA ALA A 28 2.32 -8.20 17.24
C ALA A 28 1.19 -7.18 17.54
N ARG A 29 1.00 -6.18 16.67
CA ARG A 29 -0.02 -5.13 16.84
C ARG A 29 -1.33 -5.43 16.11
N HIS A 30 -1.47 -6.60 15.48
CA HIS A 30 -2.68 -7.06 14.79
C HIS A 30 -3.24 -6.09 13.74
N VAL A 31 -2.41 -5.22 13.17
CA VAL A 31 -2.80 -4.21 12.20
C VAL A 31 -2.19 -4.48 10.82
N ALA A 32 -2.97 -4.22 9.77
CA ALA A 32 -2.51 -4.15 8.39
C ALA A 32 -2.54 -2.70 7.89
N ILE A 33 -1.44 -2.28 7.27
CA ILE A 33 -1.29 -0.95 6.69
C ILE A 33 -1.22 -1.10 5.17
N VAL A 34 -2.09 -0.39 4.46
CA VAL A 34 -2.07 -0.29 3.00
C VAL A 34 -1.55 1.09 2.64
N THR A 35 -0.45 1.15 1.90
CA THR A 35 0.15 2.44 1.52
C THR A 35 0.86 2.40 0.18
N CYS A 36 1.27 3.58 -0.30
CA CYS A 36 1.95 3.71 -1.59
C CYS A 36 3.36 3.12 -1.58
N MET A 37 3.80 2.64 -2.75
CA MET A 37 5.18 2.20 -3.01
C MET A 37 6.18 3.36 -3.16
N ASP A 38 5.75 4.61 -3.05
CA ASP A 38 6.59 5.81 -3.17
C ASP A 38 7.83 5.71 -2.29
N ALA A 39 9.02 5.91 -2.86
CA ALA A 39 10.29 5.72 -2.18
C ALA A 39 10.52 6.67 -0.99
N ARG A 40 9.77 7.79 -0.93
CA ARG A 40 9.80 8.74 0.18
C ARG A 40 9.04 8.23 1.42
N ILE A 41 8.24 7.16 1.27
CA ILE A 41 7.44 6.58 2.34
C ILE A 41 8.20 5.43 2.98
N VAL A 42 8.50 5.55 4.26
CA VAL A 42 9.13 4.52 5.09
C VAL A 42 8.23 4.27 6.31
N PRO A 43 7.24 3.37 6.22
CA PRO A 43 6.20 3.21 7.24
C PRO A 43 6.72 2.95 8.64
N SER A 44 7.79 2.17 8.79
CA SER A 44 8.43 1.92 10.08
C SER A 44 8.84 3.21 10.79
N ARG A 45 9.50 4.13 10.07
CA ARG A 45 9.93 5.42 10.64
C ARG A 45 8.78 6.38 10.89
N GLN A 46 7.82 6.41 9.95
CA GLN A 46 6.70 7.38 9.98
C GLN A 46 5.65 7.04 11.02
N LEU A 47 5.48 5.75 11.31
CA LEU A 47 4.44 5.23 12.19
C LEU A 47 4.98 4.62 13.48
N GLY A 48 6.30 4.68 13.71
CA GLY A 48 6.94 4.12 14.90
C GLY A 48 6.76 2.61 15.01
N LEU A 49 6.98 1.89 13.90
CA LEU A 49 6.87 0.44 13.84
C LEU A 49 8.26 -0.20 13.90
N GLU A 50 8.34 -1.28 14.64
CA GLU A 50 9.48 -2.18 14.67
C GLU A 50 9.23 -3.43 13.82
N GLU A 51 10.27 -4.24 13.59
CA GLU A 51 10.13 -5.52 12.90
C GLU A 51 9.17 -6.44 13.66
N GLY A 52 8.21 -7.04 12.93
CA GLY A 52 7.19 -7.91 13.52
C GLY A 52 5.91 -7.21 14.02
N ASP A 53 5.84 -5.86 14.02
CA ASP A 53 4.70 -5.12 14.55
C ASP A 53 3.44 -5.18 13.69
N ALA A 54 3.58 -5.04 12.37
CA ALA A 54 2.45 -4.85 11.46
C ALA A 54 2.68 -5.47 10.10
N HIS A 55 1.63 -5.84 9.39
CA HIS A 55 1.72 -6.09 7.96
C HIS A 55 1.68 -4.76 7.20
N VAL A 56 2.65 -4.54 6.32
CA VAL A 56 2.71 -3.35 5.46
C VAL A 56 2.58 -3.78 4.00
N ILE A 57 1.42 -3.49 3.42
CA ILE A 57 1.09 -3.79 2.02
C ILE A 57 1.34 -2.53 1.20
N ARG A 58 2.20 -2.61 0.18
CA ARG A 58 2.56 -1.46 -0.66
C ARG A 58 2.31 -1.76 -2.13
N ASN A 59 1.59 -0.84 -2.77
CA ASN A 59 1.32 -0.89 -4.21
C ASN A 59 1.31 0.53 -4.80
N ALA A 60 1.13 0.68 -6.11
CA ALA A 60 1.01 1.98 -6.74
C ALA A 60 -0.23 2.73 -6.21
N GLY A 61 -0.01 3.84 -5.52
CA GLY A 61 -1.05 4.66 -4.92
C GLY A 61 -1.58 4.21 -3.56
N GLY A 62 -1.18 3.02 -3.05
CA GLY A 62 -1.74 2.47 -1.82
C GLY A 62 -3.18 1.98 -1.97
N ARG A 63 -3.56 1.54 -3.19
CA ARG A 63 -4.94 1.21 -3.55
C ARG A 63 -5.46 -0.05 -2.84
N ALA A 64 -6.64 0.08 -2.21
CA ALA A 64 -7.30 -1.00 -1.49
C ALA A 64 -7.65 -2.18 -2.38
N LYS A 65 -8.11 -1.93 -3.60
CA LYS A 65 -8.45 -2.95 -4.60
C LYS A 65 -7.30 -3.91 -4.87
N ASP A 66 -6.08 -3.39 -5.04
CA ASP A 66 -4.88 -4.21 -5.23
C ASP A 66 -4.41 -4.91 -3.94
N ALA A 67 -4.77 -4.35 -2.79
CA ALA A 67 -4.40 -4.88 -1.48
C ALA A 67 -5.35 -5.95 -0.96
N LEU A 68 -6.59 -6.05 -1.48
CA LEU A 68 -7.67 -6.87 -0.93
C LEU A 68 -7.24 -8.34 -0.71
N ARG A 69 -6.61 -8.96 -1.70
CA ARG A 69 -6.10 -10.34 -1.57
C ARG A 69 -5.17 -10.50 -0.35
N SER A 70 -4.26 -9.55 -0.17
CA SER A 70 -3.29 -9.58 0.94
C SER A 70 -3.97 -9.31 2.28
N LEU A 71 -4.94 -8.40 2.33
CA LEU A 71 -5.73 -8.10 3.54
C LEU A 71 -6.52 -9.34 4.00
N VAL A 72 -7.18 -10.05 3.08
CA VAL A 72 -7.91 -11.29 3.42
C VAL A 72 -6.98 -12.33 4.04
N ILE A 73 -5.80 -12.54 3.47
CA ILE A 73 -4.79 -13.46 4.01
C ILE A 73 -4.32 -12.99 5.39
N SER A 74 -4.01 -11.71 5.52
CA SER A 74 -3.57 -11.07 6.76
C SER A 74 -4.58 -11.28 7.91
N GLN A 75 -5.85 -11.09 7.60
CA GLN A 75 -6.93 -11.21 8.60
C GLN A 75 -7.29 -12.66 8.91
N ARG A 76 -7.46 -13.50 7.88
CA ARG A 76 -7.96 -14.88 8.07
C ARG A 76 -6.92 -15.87 8.59
N LEU A 77 -5.64 -15.67 8.23
CA LEU A 77 -4.57 -16.61 8.56
C LEU A 77 -3.57 -16.06 9.57
N LEU A 78 -3.40 -14.73 9.64
CA LEU A 78 -2.32 -14.10 10.40
C LEU A 78 -2.83 -13.14 11.49
N GLY A 79 -4.14 -13.09 11.72
CA GLY A 79 -4.75 -12.51 12.90
C GLY A 79 -4.77 -10.97 12.96
N THR A 80 -4.60 -10.25 11.84
CA THR A 80 -4.85 -8.80 11.85
C THR A 80 -6.34 -8.53 11.92
N ASN A 81 -6.73 -7.48 12.63
CA ASN A 81 -8.11 -7.09 12.87
C ASN A 81 -8.36 -5.58 12.73
N GLU A 82 -7.35 -4.83 12.32
CA GLU A 82 -7.46 -3.40 12.01
C GLU A 82 -6.78 -3.10 10.67
N VAL A 83 -7.29 -2.10 9.93
CA VAL A 83 -6.72 -1.65 8.65
C VAL A 83 -6.54 -0.14 8.65
N ALA A 84 -5.33 0.32 8.34
CA ALA A 84 -5.05 1.70 8.00
C ALA A 84 -4.78 1.85 6.50
N VAL A 85 -5.59 2.65 5.80
CA VAL A 85 -5.40 3.02 4.40
C VAL A 85 -4.71 4.39 4.36
N ILE A 86 -3.48 4.44 3.83
CA ILE A 86 -2.67 5.67 3.86
C ILE A 86 -2.25 6.04 2.43
N HIS A 87 -2.90 7.07 1.88
CA HIS A 87 -2.43 7.72 0.66
C HIS A 87 -1.52 8.91 1.01
N HIS A 88 -0.95 9.57 -0.01
CA HIS A 88 -0.03 10.68 0.26
C HIS A 88 -0.16 11.81 -0.75
N THR A 89 0.24 13.01 -0.33
CA THR A 89 0.34 14.18 -1.21
C THR A 89 1.43 13.97 -2.27
N ASP A 90 1.32 14.67 -3.39
CA ASP A 90 2.29 14.59 -4.50
C ASP A 90 2.53 13.14 -5.00
N CYS A 91 1.45 12.34 -5.04
CA CYS A 91 1.48 10.97 -5.54
C CYS A 91 1.53 10.93 -7.07
N GLY A 92 2.36 10.03 -7.62
CA GLY A 92 2.42 9.82 -9.06
C GLY A 92 1.09 9.42 -9.69
N MET A 93 0.17 8.83 -8.92
CA MET A 93 -1.18 8.44 -9.38
C MET A 93 -2.07 9.63 -9.76
N LEU A 94 -1.73 10.84 -9.32
CA LEU A 94 -2.41 12.10 -9.68
C LEU A 94 -2.01 12.61 -11.07
N THR A 95 -1.00 12.05 -11.72
CA THR A 95 -0.36 12.62 -12.93
C THR A 95 -0.85 12.03 -14.24
N PHE A 96 -1.69 11.01 -14.20
CA PHE A 96 -2.16 10.30 -15.39
C PHE A 96 -3.58 9.76 -15.20
N ASP A 97 -4.18 9.35 -16.30
CA ASP A 97 -5.37 8.49 -16.37
C ASP A 97 -5.05 7.19 -17.13
N ASN A 98 -5.99 6.24 -17.12
CA ASN A 98 -5.84 4.95 -17.79
C ASN A 98 -5.53 5.11 -19.30
N GLY A 99 -6.14 6.08 -19.95
CA GLY A 99 -5.94 6.34 -21.39
C GLY A 99 -4.51 6.77 -21.71
N LYS A 100 -4.01 7.75 -20.94
CA LYS A 100 -2.64 8.25 -21.06
C LYS A 100 -1.61 7.15 -20.86
N LEU A 101 -1.73 6.36 -19.78
CA LEU A 101 -0.77 5.29 -19.51
C LEU A 101 -0.82 4.18 -20.56
N ARG A 102 -2.01 3.76 -21.00
CA ARG A 102 -2.18 2.79 -22.08
C ARG A 102 -1.57 3.29 -23.39
N GLY A 103 -1.69 4.59 -23.70
CA GLY A 103 -1.04 5.22 -24.85
C GLY A 103 0.48 5.12 -24.79
N ILE A 104 1.08 5.42 -23.64
CA ILE A 104 2.53 5.29 -23.41
C ILE A 104 3.00 3.84 -23.61
N VAL A 105 2.26 2.86 -23.05
CA VAL A 105 2.58 1.43 -23.22
C VAL A 105 2.50 1.02 -24.69
N ALA A 106 1.48 1.49 -25.42
CA ALA A 106 1.33 1.18 -26.85
C ALA A 106 2.48 1.73 -27.68
N GLU A 107 2.89 2.97 -27.40
CA GLU A 107 3.98 3.66 -28.11
C GLU A 107 5.33 3.00 -27.82
N GLN A 108 5.64 2.71 -26.57
CA GLN A 108 6.96 2.23 -26.15
C GLN A 108 7.16 0.72 -26.34
N LEU A 109 6.11 -0.08 -26.19
CA LEU A 109 6.18 -1.53 -26.14
C LEU A 109 5.42 -2.24 -27.27
N GLY A 110 4.68 -1.48 -28.09
CA GLY A 110 3.99 -1.98 -29.28
C GLY A 110 2.66 -2.69 -29.00
N ARG A 111 2.07 -3.23 -30.09
CA ARG A 111 0.68 -3.73 -30.12
C ARG A 111 0.37 -4.85 -29.11
N ASN A 112 1.30 -5.76 -28.91
CA ASN A 112 1.06 -6.89 -27.98
C ASN A 112 0.92 -6.39 -26.53
N ALA A 113 1.79 -5.47 -26.11
CA ALA A 113 1.72 -4.84 -24.80
C ALA A 113 0.47 -3.97 -24.67
N ALA A 114 0.10 -3.21 -25.69
CA ALA A 114 -1.12 -2.41 -25.73
C ALA A 114 -2.38 -3.26 -25.47
N SER A 115 -2.48 -4.43 -26.12
CA SER A 115 -3.60 -5.36 -25.92
C SER A 115 -3.68 -5.85 -24.46
N LYS A 116 -2.56 -6.12 -23.82
CA LYS A 116 -2.52 -6.52 -22.40
C LYS A 116 -2.87 -5.36 -21.47
N ALA A 117 -2.31 -4.17 -21.73
CA ALA A 117 -2.58 -2.98 -20.93
C ALA A 117 -4.04 -2.52 -21.00
N ALA A 118 -4.74 -2.80 -22.11
CA ALA A 118 -6.16 -2.46 -22.26
C ALA A 118 -7.06 -3.14 -21.22
N ALA A 119 -6.68 -4.33 -20.71
CA ALA A 119 -7.42 -5.08 -19.71
C ALA A 119 -7.06 -4.68 -18.28
N ILE A 120 -6.07 -3.80 -18.07
CA ILE A 120 -5.63 -3.38 -16.74
C ILE A 120 -6.30 -2.04 -16.40
N ASP A 121 -6.93 -1.99 -15.23
CA ASP A 121 -7.25 -0.74 -14.54
C ASP A 121 -6.05 -0.36 -13.67
N PHE A 122 -5.37 0.73 -13.99
CA PHE A 122 -4.21 1.21 -13.25
C PHE A 122 -4.57 2.00 -12.00
N LEU A 123 -5.87 2.17 -11.72
CA LEU A 123 -6.43 2.79 -10.51
C LEU A 123 -5.93 4.23 -10.24
N PRO A 124 -5.78 5.11 -11.25
CA PRO A 124 -5.40 6.49 -11.03
C PRO A 124 -6.49 7.23 -10.25
N PHE A 125 -6.12 8.33 -9.62
CA PHE A 125 -7.07 9.21 -8.96
C PHE A 125 -6.70 10.68 -9.18
N SER A 126 -7.68 11.60 -9.10
CA SER A 126 -7.49 13.04 -9.28
C SER A 126 -7.52 13.82 -7.97
N ASP A 127 -7.95 13.20 -6.88
CA ASP A 127 -8.04 13.79 -5.54
C ASP A 127 -7.61 12.75 -4.50
N VAL A 128 -6.59 13.10 -3.72
CA VAL A 128 -6.00 12.17 -2.74
C VAL A 128 -6.94 11.91 -1.56
N VAL A 129 -7.70 12.91 -1.11
CA VAL A 129 -8.64 12.75 0.02
C VAL A 129 -9.82 11.88 -0.42
N GLN A 130 -10.37 12.15 -1.62
CA GLN A 130 -11.45 11.33 -2.16
C GLN A 130 -11.00 9.90 -2.42
N SER A 131 -9.78 9.68 -2.92
CA SER A 131 -9.27 8.33 -3.14
C SER A 131 -9.13 7.52 -1.84
N VAL A 132 -8.82 8.15 -0.73
CA VAL A 132 -8.84 7.50 0.60
C VAL A 132 -10.26 7.10 0.99
N ARG A 133 -11.24 8.01 0.81
CA ARG A 133 -12.66 7.71 1.10
C ARG A 133 -13.17 6.54 0.27
N ASP A 134 -12.87 6.55 -1.03
CA ASP A 134 -13.30 5.50 -1.96
C ASP A 134 -12.71 4.14 -1.56
N ASP A 135 -11.43 4.09 -1.21
CA ASP A 135 -10.74 2.86 -0.83
C ASP A 135 -11.24 2.33 0.54
N VAL A 136 -11.47 3.19 1.52
CA VAL A 136 -12.09 2.79 2.80
C VAL A 136 -13.51 2.25 2.57
N ALA A 137 -14.31 2.93 1.74
CA ALA A 137 -15.66 2.49 1.41
C ALA A 137 -15.66 1.15 0.65
N GLU A 138 -14.70 0.93 -0.28
CA GLU A 138 -14.54 -0.33 -1.00
C GLU A 138 -14.24 -1.49 -0.04
N LEU A 139 -13.33 -1.30 0.91
CA LEU A 139 -13.02 -2.34 1.90
C LEU A 139 -14.21 -2.63 2.82
N ARG A 140 -14.89 -1.60 3.31
CA ARG A 140 -16.09 -1.75 4.14
C ARG A 140 -17.26 -2.42 3.40
N ALA A 141 -17.36 -2.23 2.09
CA ALA A 141 -18.36 -2.88 1.25
C ALA A 141 -18.01 -4.33 0.91
N SER A 142 -16.79 -4.75 1.13
CA SER A 142 -16.32 -6.07 0.73
C SER A 142 -16.83 -7.16 1.68
N PRO A 143 -17.54 -8.19 1.20
CA PRO A 143 -17.95 -9.30 2.04
C PRO A 143 -16.80 -10.19 2.52
N LEU A 144 -15.58 -9.91 2.08
CA LEU A 144 -14.36 -10.63 2.48
C LEU A 144 -13.69 -10.00 3.71
N ILE A 145 -14.10 -8.79 4.09
CA ILE A 145 -13.60 -8.06 5.26
C ILE A 145 -14.70 -8.06 6.32
N PRO A 146 -14.42 -8.48 7.56
CA PRO A 146 -15.41 -8.45 8.65
C PRO A 146 -15.87 -7.02 8.97
N ASP A 147 -17.18 -6.86 9.18
CA ASP A 147 -17.77 -5.55 9.48
C ASP A 147 -17.26 -4.97 10.83
N GLU A 148 -16.90 -5.83 11.78
CA GLU A 148 -16.39 -5.45 13.11
C GLU A 148 -14.93 -4.95 13.11
N PHE A 149 -14.21 -5.06 11.99
CA PHE A 149 -12.80 -4.65 11.94
C PHE A 149 -12.69 -3.17 11.56
N PRO A 150 -12.11 -2.32 12.43
CA PRO A 150 -11.94 -0.91 12.13
C PRO A 150 -11.11 -0.68 10.86
N ILE A 151 -11.61 0.16 9.97
CA ILE A 151 -10.91 0.60 8.76
C ILE A 151 -10.86 2.11 8.78
N ARG A 152 -9.65 2.67 8.90
CA ARG A 152 -9.44 4.12 8.94
C ARG A 152 -8.59 4.58 7.78
N GLY A 153 -8.89 5.76 7.27
CA GLY A 153 -8.23 6.38 6.14
C GLY A 153 -7.38 7.59 6.52
N PHE A 154 -6.22 7.75 5.89
CA PHE A 154 -5.29 8.83 6.19
C PHE A 154 -4.64 9.38 4.93
N VAL A 155 -4.25 10.66 4.97
CA VAL A 155 -3.34 11.28 4.02
C VAL A 155 -2.02 11.61 4.74
N TYR A 156 -0.93 11.11 4.19
CA TYR A 156 0.43 11.47 4.60
C TYR A 156 0.95 12.60 3.73
N ASP A 157 1.38 13.68 4.35
CA ASP A 157 2.00 14.81 3.65
C ASP A 157 3.51 14.58 3.52
N VAL A 158 3.98 14.37 2.28
CA VAL A 158 5.40 14.07 2.01
C VAL A 158 6.33 15.25 2.25
N ALA A 159 5.81 16.48 2.33
CA ALA A 159 6.61 17.67 2.60
C ALA A 159 6.82 17.91 4.10
N THR A 160 5.84 17.57 4.92
CA THR A 160 5.87 17.85 6.37
C THR A 160 6.00 16.61 7.24
N GLY A 161 5.78 15.42 6.70
CA GLY A 161 5.73 14.16 7.44
C GLY A 161 4.46 13.97 8.29
N LYS A 162 3.46 14.85 8.12
CA LYS A 162 2.23 14.81 8.93
C LYS A 162 1.27 13.77 8.38
N LEU A 163 0.72 12.93 9.26
CA LEU A 163 -0.39 12.05 8.99
C LEU A 163 -1.70 12.73 9.44
N THR A 164 -2.67 12.84 8.53
CA THR A 164 -3.98 13.44 8.81
C THR A 164 -5.07 12.45 8.50
N GLU A 165 -5.94 12.18 9.46
CA GLU A 165 -7.08 11.29 9.26
C GLU A 165 -8.12 11.93 8.32
N VAL A 166 -8.69 11.11 7.45
CA VAL A 166 -9.76 11.49 6.53
C VAL A 166 -11.07 10.95 7.09
N ASP A 167 -12.04 11.84 7.26
CA ASP A 167 -13.39 11.41 7.55
C ASP A 167 -13.96 10.64 6.34
N ALA A 168 -14.04 9.34 6.48
CA ALA A 168 -14.59 8.40 5.49
C ALA A 168 -15.99 7.88 5.88
N GLY A 169 -16.69 8.60 6.77
CA GLY A 169 -17.99 8.20 7.33
C GLY A 169 -17.84 7.19 8.48
N ALA A 170 -18.94 6.93 9.16
CA ALA A 170 -18.97 5.96 10.26
C ALA A 170 -18.71 4.53 9.75
N ASP A 171 -18.08 3.70 10.60
CA ASP A 171 -18.09 2.25 10.44
C ASP A 171 -19.54 1.75 10.43
N ARG A 172 -19.80 0.61 9.76
CA ARG A 172 -21.12 0.00 9.66
C ARG A 172 -21.68 -0.39 11.01
#